data_2c1a441b35422164ed2c1069fbaac1e4
#
_entry.id   2c1a441b35422164ed2c1069fbaac1e4
#
_cell.length_a   1.000
_cell.length_b   1.000
_cell.length_c   1.000
_cell.angle_alpha   90.00
_cell.angle_beta   90.00
_cell.angle_gamma   90.00
#
_symmetry.space_group_name_H-M   'P 1'
#
loop_
_entity.id
_entity.type
_entity.pdbx_description
1 polymer ?
#
loop_
_entity_poly.entity_id
_entity_poly.type
_entity_poly.pdbx_seq_one_letter_code
_entity_poly.pdbx_strand_id
1 'polypeptide(L)'
;MDDFQAALKQQLERNAELQRRRAEAEQEMDRARQAAEEQARAEAQRQQDVRNQRHADLVEHLSDVARQLKAAQPESFIVRTGWTESGEEFLAKISTRQTEPSRSLLIELDRDDDQVLARWITGVGNTVELWRLLEVTPAMLAELVLQVADEPLWRSATAPPPFPRSPR
;
A
#
# COMPACT_ATOMS: atom_id res chain seq x y z
N MET A 1 -52.69 49.85 -26.24
CA MET A 1 -51.28 49.62 -26.67
C MET A 1 -50.31 49.77 -25.54
N ASP A 2 -50.52 50.75 -24.65
CA ASP A 2 -49.64 50.94 -23.50
C ASP A 2 -49.63 49.76 -22.55
N ASP A 3 -50.81 49.13 -22.35
CA ASP A 3 -50.93 47.93 -21.47
C ASP A 3 -50.17 46.74 -22.01
N PHE A 4 -50.13 46.55 -23.31
CA PHE A 4 -49.37 45.46 -23.93
C PHE A 4 -47.86 45.71 -23.77
N GLN A 5 -47.40 46.94 -23.98
CA GLN A 5 -46.01 47.26 -23.80
C GLN A 5 -45.53 47.08 -22.36
N ALA A 6 -46.34 47.46 -21.41
CA ALA A 6 -46.08 47.26 -20.01
C ALA A 6 -46.03 45.79 -19.65
N ALA A 7 -46.96 45.00 -20.13
CA ALA A 7 -47.01 43.55 -19.93
C ALA A 7 -45.81 42.85 -20.57
N LEU A 8 -45.44 43.28 -21.79
CA LEU A 8 -44.28 42.74 -22.48
C LEU A 8 -42.98 43.02 -21.71
N LYS A 9 -42.82 44.26 -21.23
CA LYS A 9 -41.68 44.65 -20.43
C LYS A 9 -41.56 43.79 -19.17
N GLN A 10 -42.64 43.59 -18.45
CA GLN A 10 -42.67 42.74 -17.27
C GLN A 10 -42.28 41.29 -17.59
N GLN A 11 -42.80 40.76 -18.70
CA GLN A 11 -42.48 39.41 -19.10
C GLN A 11 -41.02 39.24 -19.45
N LEU A 12 -40.42 40.21 -20.16
CA LEU A 12 -39.00 40.20 -20.51
C LEU A 12 -38.11 40.32 -19.26
N GLU A 13 -38.50 41.11 -18.29
CA GLU A 13 -37.81 41.23 -17.01
C GLU A 13 -37.85 39.91 -16.24
N ARG A 14 -38.97 39.23 -16.22
CA ARG A 14 -39.12 37.91 -15.60
C ARG A 14 -38.21 36.89 -16.29
N ASN A 15 -38.20 36.90 -17.61
CA ASN A 15 -37.35 36.00 -18.39
C ASN A 15 -35.87 36.23 -18.08
N ALA A 16 -35.46 37.51 -18.02
CA ALA A 16 -34.07 37.84 -17.68
C ALA A 16 -33.71 37.38 -16.27
N GLU A 17 -34.63 37.56 -15.31
CA GLU A 17 -34.42 37.13 -13.94
C GLU A 17 -34.32 35.59 -13.85
N LEU A 18 -35.17 34.86 -14.57
CA LEU A 18 -35.10 33.40 -14.61
C LEU A 18 -33.81 32.91 -15.23
N GLN A 19 -33.35 33.54 -16.31
CA GLN A 19 -32.10 33.20 -16.95
C GLN A 19 -30.92 33.44 -15.99
N ARG A 20 -30.94 34.56 -15.28
CA ARG A 20 -29.91 34.88 -14.30
C ARG A 20 -29.86 33.85 -13.18
N ARG A 21 -31.02 33.48 -12.63
CA ARG A 21 -31.09 32.44 -11.59
C ARG A 21 -30.58 31.09 -12.05
N ARG A 22 -30.90 30.69 -13.28
CA ARG A 22 -30.43 29.46 -13.87
C ARG A 22 -28.92 29.50 -14.04
N ALA A 23 -28.37 30.60 -14.54
CA ALA A 23 -26.93 30.75 -14.71
C ALA A 23 -26.19 30.70 -13.36
N GLU A 24 -26.73 31.37 -12.34
CA GLU A 24 -26.17 31.30 -11.00
C GLU A 24 -26.22 29.90 -10.41
N ALA A 25 -27.34 29.18 -10.60
CA ALA A 25 -27.49 27.82 -10.13
C ALA A 25 -26.47 26.87 -10.82
N GLU A 26 -26.28 27.02 -12.13
CA GLU A 26 -25.31 26.24 -12.87
C GLU A 26 -23.88 26.53 -12.40
N GLN A 27 -23.57 27.81 -12.16
CA GLN A 27 -22.26 28.19 -11.63
C GLN A 27 -22.01 27.60 -10.25
N GLU A 28 -23.01 27.61 -9.36
CA GLU A 28 -22.91 26.98 -8.06
C GLU A 28 -22.71 25.48 -8.15
N MET A 29 -23.43 24.81 -9.04
CA MET A 29 -23.27 23.37 -9.28
C MET A 29 -21.85 23.06 -9.79
N ASP A 30 -21.33 23.87 -10.71
CA ASP A 30 -19.97 23.70 -11.24
C ASP A 30 -18.93 23.91 -10.17
N ARG A 31 -19.10 24.93 -9.31
CA ARG A 31 -18.18 25.17 -8.19
C ARG A 31 -18.21 24.03 -7.20
N ALA A 32 -19.38 23.52 -6.86
CA ALA A 32 -19.53 22.38 -5.95
C ALA A 32 -18.88 21.13 -6.51
N ARG A 33 -19.05 20.88 -7.81
CA ARG A 33 -18.41 19.74 -8.49
C ARG A 33 -16.88 19.88 -8.48
N GLN A 34 -16.37 21.04 -8.83
CA GLN A 34 -14.93 21.31 -8.82
C GLN A 34 -14.34 21.16 -7.42
N ALA A 35 -15.03 21.68 -6.39
CA ALA A 35 -14.57 21.54 -5.00
C ALA A 35 -14.55 20.06 -4.59
N ALA A 36 -15.58 19.28 -4.97
CA ALA A 36 -15.63 17.86 -4.66
C ALA A 36 -14.51 17.08 -5.38
N GLU A 37 -14.24 17.41 -6.64
CA GLU A 37 -13.15 16.80 -7.41
C GLU A 37 -11.78 17.13 -6.81
N GLU A 38 -11.57 18.36 -6.38
CA GLU A 38 -10.33 18.78 -5.72
C GLU A 38 -10.14 18.07 -4.38
N GLN A 39 -11.20 17.95 -3.59
CA GLN A 39 -11.14 17.21 -2.33
C GLN A 39 -10.85 15.73 -2.55
N ALA A 40 -11.49 15.12 -3.56
CA ALA A 40 -11.24 13.72 -3.91
C ALA A 40 -9.79 13.50 -4.34
N ARG A 41 -9.24 14.39 -5.16
CA ARG A 41 -7.83 14.31 -5.59
C ARG A 41 -6.88 14.50 -4.42
N ALA A 42 -7.15 15.47 -3.54
CA ALA A 42 -6.33 15.72 -2.37
C ALA A 42 -6.35 14.51 -1.41
N GLU A 43 -7.51 13.89 -1.22
CA GLU A 43 -7.63 12.69 -0.39
C GLU A 43 -6.89 11.50 -1.00
N ALA A 44 -7.06 11.28 -2.31
CA ALA A 44 -6.34 10.22 -3.02
C ALA A 44 -4.82 10.42 -2.93
N GLN A 45 -4.34 11.66 -3.04
CA GLN A 45 -2.93 11.98 -2.91
C GLN A 45 -2.43 11.71 -1.49
N ARG A 46 -3.20 12.10 -0.46
CA ARG A 46 -2.82 11.80 0.93
C ARG A 46 -2.71 10.31 1.18
N GLN A 47 -3.66 9.53 0.68
CA GLN A 47 -3.62 8.06 0.81
C GLN A 47 -2.41 7.48 0.10
N GLN A 48 -2.09 7.98 -1.09
CA GLN A 48 -0.92 7.53 -1.83
C GLN A 48 0.37 7.89 -1.09
N ASP A 49 0.45 9.09 -0.50
CA ASP A 49 1.60 9.53 0.28
C ASP A 49 1.81 8.65 1.51
N VAL A 50 0.72 8.27 2.19
CA VAL A 50 0.78 7.36 3.34
C VAL A 50 1.31 5.98 2.92
N ARG A 51 0.82 5.45 1.80
CA ARG A 51 1.31 4.16 1.28
C ARG A 51 2.78 4.23 0.87
N ASN A 52 3.18 5.30 0.20
CA ASN A 52 4.56 5.51 -0.21
C ASN A 52 5.49 5.58 1.00
N GLN A 53 5.07 6.28 2.05
CA GLN A 53 5.84 6.38 3.28
C GLN A 53 5.94 5.02 3.98
N ARG A 54 4.84 4.27 4.06
CA ARG A 54 4.86 2.92 4.63
C ARG A 54 5.81 2.02 3.86
N HIS A 55 5.77 2.07 2.53
CA HIS A 55 6.67 1.29 1.69
C HIS A 55 8.13 1.62 2.01
N ALA A 56 8.49 2.91 2.08
CA ALA A 56 9.84 3.34 2.40
C ALA A 56 10.27 2.86 3.78
N ASP A 57 9.40 2.96 4.78
CA ASP A 57 9.68 2.49 6.14
C ASP A 57 9.90 0.98 6.19
N LEU A 58 9.08 0.22 5.47
CA LEU A 58 9.20 -1.24 5.40
C LEU A 58 10.50 -1.66 4.70
N VAL A 59 10.87 -0.99 3.61
CA VAL A 59 12.13 -1.25 2.90
C VAL A 59 13.32 -1.01 3.83
N GLU A 60 13.35 0.12 4.51
CA GLU A 60 14.43 0.47 5.43
C GLU A 60 14.53 -0.55 6.56
N HIS A 61 13.41 -0.88 7.17
CA HIS A 61 13.37 -1.83 8.29
C HIS A 61 13.76 -3.24 7.86
N LEU A 62 13.23 -3.71 6.75
CA LEU A 62 13.55 -5.05 6.21
C LEU A 62 15.03 -5.15 5.85
N SER A 63 15.59 -4.12 5.21
CA SER A 63 17.01 -4.05 4.88
C SER A 63 17.87 -4.11 6.13
N ASP A 64 17.46 -3.42 7.18
CA ASP A 64 18.19 -3.37 8.44
C ASP A 64 18.19 -4.71 9.17
N VAL A 65 17.02 -5.33 9.37
CA VAL A 65 16.93 -6.62 10.07
C VAL A 65 17.60 -7.75 9.28
N ALA A 66 17.50 -7.73 7.96
CA ALA A 66 18.18 -8.69 7.10
C ALA A 66 19.71 -8.57 7.22
N ARG A 67 20.21 -7.34 7.23
CA ARG A 67 21.64 -7.07 7.42
C ARG A 67 22.12 -7.50 8.79
N GLN A 68 21.35 -7.26 9.84
CA GLN A 68 21.68 -7.70 11.19
C GLN A 68 21.77 -9.21 11.29
N LEU A 69 20.83 -9.93 10.66
CA LEU A 69 20.86 -11.40 10.63
C LEU A 69 22.14 -11.91 9.95
N LYS A 70 22.46 -11.35 8.79
CA LYS A 70 23.67 -11.73 8.05
C LYS A 70 24.95 -11.43 8.85
N ALA A 71 25.00 -10.26 9.52
CA ALA A 71 26.14 -9.87 10.33
C ALA A 71 26.31 -10.78 11.56
N ALA A 72 25.21 -11.24 12.15
CA ALA A 72 25.26 -12.11 13.33
C ALA A 72 25.77 -13.52 13.00
N GLN A 73 25.36 -14.08 11.85
CA GLN A 73 25.75 -15.43 11.43
C GLN A 73 25.94 -15.51 9.91
N PRO A 74 27.03 -14.92 9.37
CA PRO A 74 27.21 -14.81 7.92
C PRO A 74 27.39 -16.17 7.22
N GLU A 75 27.81 -17.19 7.94
CA GLU A 75 27.97 -18.53 7.39
C GLU A 75 26.68 -19.36 7.40
N SER A 76 25.70 -18.97 8.21
CA SER A 76 24.45 -19.69 8.37
C SER A 76 23.35 -19.21 7.44
N PHE A 77 23.42 -17.95 7.01
CA PHE A 77 22.36 -17.32 6.22
C PHE A 77 22.90 -16.68 4.95
N ILE A 78 22.13 -16.84 3.87
CA ILE A 78 22.35 -16.14 2.61
C ILE A 78 21.26 -15.07 2.52
N VAL A 79 21.65 -13.80 2.45
CA VAL A 79 20.74 -12.68 2.36
C VAL A 79 20.96 -11.96 1.03
N ARG A 80 19.89 -11.81 0.25
CA ARG A 80 19.89 -11.05 -1.00
C ARG A 80 18.78 -10.04 -0.94
N THR A 81 19.09 -8.78 -1.20
CA THR A 81 18.13 -7.69 -1.27
C THR A 81 18.38 -6.86 -2.52
N GLY A 82 17.35 -6.29 -3.06
CA GLY A 82 17.47 -5.44 -4.24
C GLY A 82 16.13 -4.92 -4.74
N TRP A 83 16.24 -3.96 -5.64
CA TRP A 83 15.10 -3.37 -6.35
C TRP A 83 14.93 -4.03 -7.70
N THR A 84 13.69 -4.13 -8.18
CA THR A 84 13.41 -4.48 -9.57
C THR A 84 13.89 -3.35 -10.50
N GLU A 85 13.99 -3.63 -11.80
CA GLU A 85 14.46 -2.64 -12.78
C GLU A 85 13.63 -1.37 -12.77
N SER A 86 12.32 -1.49 -12.53
CA SER A 86 11.41 -0.33 -12.45
C SER A 86 11.64 0.52 -11.20
N GLY A 87 12.33 -0.02 -10.17
CA GLY A 87 12.53 0.67 -8.90
C GLY A 87 11.31 0.74 -7.99
N GLU A 88 10.24 0.05 -8.35
CA GLU A 88 8.96 0.09 -7.63
C GLU A 88 8.81 -1.03 -6.61
N GLU A 89 9.47 -2.14 -6.87
CA GLU A 89 9.37 -3.34 -6.05
C GLU A 89 10.72 -3.65 -5.41
N PHE A 90 10.71 -3.82 -4.09
CA PHE A 90 11.87 -4.22 -3.31
C PHE A 90 11.73 -5.68 -2.91
N LEU A 91 12.80 -6.45 -3.13
CA LEU A 91 12.82 -7.88 -2.88
C LEU A 91 13.87 -8.20 -1.81
N ALA A 92 13.51 -9.08 -0.88
CA ALA A 92 14.46 -9.66 0.07
C ALA A 92 14.28 -11.18 0.08
N LYS A 93 15.39 -11.90 -0.07
CA LYS A 93 15.42 -13.35 0.04
C LYS A 93 16.44 -13.75 1.10
N ILE A 94 15.97 -14.48 2.09
CA ILE A 94 16.80 -14.99 3.19
C ILE A 94 16.72 -16.51 3.18
N SER A 95 17.85 -17.18 3.03
CA SER A 95 17.94 -18.63 2.97
C SER A 95 18.94 -19.15 4.00
N THR A 96 18.71 -20.36 4.48
CA THR A 96 19.65 -21.04 5.34
C THR A 96 20.65 -21.87 4.52
N ARG A 97 21.84 -22.05 5.09
CA ARG A 97 22.86 -22.96 4.57
C ARG A 97 22.93 -24.21 5.43
N GLN A 98 22.95 -25.38 4.78
CA GLN A 98 23.25 -26.66 5.43
C GLN A 98 22.43 -26.95 6.70
N THR A 99 21.18 -26.52 6.74
CA THR A 99 20.28 -26.79 7.84
C THR A 99 19.14 -27.71 7.41
N GLU A 100 18.64 -28.49 8.36
CA GLU A 100 17.48 -29.36 8.18
C GLU A 100 16.38 -28.94 9.15
N PRO A 101 15.16 -28.64 8.66
CA PRO A 101 14.83 -28.51 7.25
C PRO A 101 15.41 -27.23 6.62
N SER A 102 15.70 -27.26 5.33
CA SER A 102 16.08 -26.06 4.60
C SER A 102 14.90 -25.10 4.55
N ARG A 103 15.19 -23.82 4.60
CA ARG A 103 14.16 -22.79 4.55
C ARG A 103 14.63 -21.52 3.87
N SER A 104 13.75 -20.96 3.07
CA SER A 104 13.94 -19.66 2.43
C SER A 104 12.70 -18.81 2.65
N LEU A 105 12.93 -17.57 3.01
CA LEU A 105 11.88 -16.55 3.11
C LEU A 105 12.08 -15.56 1.98
N LEU A 106 11.02 -15.34 1.18
CA LEU A 106 11.00 -14.31 0.16
C LEU A 106 9.97 -13.26 0.59
N ILE A 107 10.37 -12.00 0.59
CA ILE A 107 9.48 -10.86 0.86
C ILE A 107 9.58 -9.90 -0.32
N GLU A 108 8.42 -9.53 -0.85
CA GLU A 108 8.30 -8.56 -1.94
C GLU A 108 7.45 -7.39 -1.46
N LEU A 109 7.99 -6.19 -1.56
CA LEU A 109 7.32 -4.94 -1.19
C LEU A 109 7.03 -4.15 -2.46
N ASP A 110 5.78 -4.22 -2.94
CA ASP A 110 5.34 -3.58 -4.17
C ASP A 110 4.57 -2.30 -3.84
N ARG A 111 5.18 -1.16 -4.14
CA ARG A 111 4.60 0.15 -3.86
C ARG A 111 3.39 0.45 -4.74
N ASP A 112 3.48 0.16 -6.03
CA ASP A 112 2.49 0.60 -7.00
C ASP A 112 1.24 -0.27 -6.98
N ASP A 113 1.40 -1.57 -6.72
CA ASP A 113 0.27 -2.49 -6.59
C ASP A 113 -0.27 -2.59 -5.16
N ASP A 114 0.23 -1.77 -4.24
CA ASP A 114 -0.20 -1.77 -2.83
C ASP A 114 -0.17 -3.17 -2.22
N GLN A 115 0.97 -3.85 -2.36
CA GLN A 115 1.05 -5.26 -2.06
C GLN A 115 2.35 -5.60 -1.32
N VAL A 116 2.21 -6.47 -0.31
CA VAL A 116 3.34 -7.13 0.34
C VAL A 116 3.10 -8.63 0.21
N LEU A 117 4.07 -9.32 -0.37
CA LEU A 117 4.04 -10.77 -0.48
C LEU A 117 5.12 -11.36 0.43
N ALA A 118 4.77 -12.38 1.19
CA ALA A 118 5.72 -13.22 1.91
C ALA A 118 5.53 -14.67 1.50
N ARG A 119 6.63 -15.36 1.28
CA ARG A 119 6.60 -16.76 0.85
C ARG A 119 7.65 -17.57 1.60
N TRP A 120 7.21 -18.70 2.14
CA TRP A 120 8.10 -19.73 2.64
C TRP A 120 8.33 -20.79 1.56
N ILE A 121 9.59 -21.09 1.28
CA ILE A 121 10.01 -22.20 0.44
C ILE A 121 10.90 -23.08 1.31
N THR A 122 10.40 -24.24 1.72
CA THR A 122 11.06 -25.04 2.76
C THR A 122 11.01 -26.53 2.46
N GLY A 123 11.82 -27.31 3.18
CA GLY A 123 11.77 -28.77 3.13
C GLY A 123 10.51 -29.38 3.75
N VAL A 124 9.71 -28.60 4.48
CA VAL A 124 8.45 -29.05 5.08
C VAL A 124 7.21 -28.43 4.42
N GLY A 125 7.38 -27.80 3.26
CA GLY A 125 6.30 -27.23 2.48
C GLY A 125 6.53 -25.78 2.09
N ASN A 126 5.65 -25.29 1.23
CA ASN A 126 5.68 -23.93 0.71
C ASN A 126 4.35 -23.25 1.02
N THR A 127 4.40 -22.03 1.55
CA THR A 127 3.22 -21.22 1.83
C THR A 127 3.45 -19.79 1.36
N VAL A 128 2.36 -19.07 1.11
CA VAL A 128 2.40 -17.69 0.64
C VAL A 128 1.30 -16.89 1.31
N GLU A 129 1.60 -15.61 1.59
CA GLU A 129 0.62 -14.66 2.10
C GLU A 129 0.75 -13.33 1.37
N LEU A 130 -0.38 -12.67 1.17
CA LEU A 130 -0.47 -11.36 0.55
C LEU A 130 -1.17 -10.39 1.50
N TRP A 131 -0.58 -9.22 1.65
CA TRP A 131 -1.17 -8.11 2.41
C TRP A 131 -1.14 -6.84 1.57
N ARG A 132 -1.92 -5.85 1.97
CA ARG A 132 -1.73 -4.48 1.53
C ARG A 132 -0.63 -3.82 2.35
N LEU A 133 0.01 -2.78 1.79
CA LEU A 133 1.12 -2.09 2.46
C LEU A 133 0.77 -1.63 3.87
N LEU A 134 -0.41 -1.04 4.06
CA LEU A 134 -0.82 -0.51 5.36
C LEU A 134 -1.20 -1.59 6.38
N GLU A 135 -1.39 -2.83 5.93
CA GLU A 135 -1.66 -3.96 6.82
C GLU A 135 -0.40 -4.52 7.45
N VAL A 136 0.77 -4.18 6.91
CA VAL A 136 2.05 -4.71 7.38
C VAL A 136 2.77 -3.67 8.22
N THR A 137 3.25 -4.11 9.38
CA THR A 137 4.07 -3.29 10.28
C THR A 137 5.52 -3.75 10.22
N PRO A 138 6.48 -2.88 10.58
CA PRO A 138 7.87 -3.30 10.73
C PRO A 138 8.05 -4.50 11.66
N ALA A 139 7.25 -4.60 12.73
CA ALA A 139 7.31 -5.72 13.67
C ALA A 139 6.98 -7.06 13.00
N MET A 140 6.04 -7.08 12.06
CA MET A 140 5.70 -8.30 11.31
C MET A 140 6.88 -8.78 10.47
N LEU A 141 7.60 -7.87 9.82
CA LEU A 141 8.79 -8.20 9.04
C LEU A 141 9.92 -8.74 9.94
N ALA A 142 10.13 -8.09 11.08
CA ALA A 142 11.10 -8.56 12.06
C ALA A 142 10.76 -9.96 12.56
N GLU A 143 9.50 -10.22 12.84
CA GLU A 143 9.03 -11.55 13.27
C GLU A 143 9.33 -12.61 12.21
N LEU A 144 9.08 -12.33 10.93
CA LEU A 144 9.39 -13.26 9.84
C LEU A 144 10.90 -13.56 9.78
N VAL A 145 11.74 -12.55 9.89
CA VAL A 145 13.19 -12.72 9.87
C VAL A 145 13.66 -13.54 11.08
N LEU A 146 13.11 -13.27 12.27
CA LEU A 146 13.41 -14.05 13.48
C LEU A 146 12.99 -15.51 13.33
N GLN A 147 11.88 -15.78 12.65
CA GLN A 147 11.43 -17.15 12.39
C GLN A 147 12.41 -17.92 11.52
N VAL A 148 13.08 -17.27 10.55
CA VAL A 148 14.14 -17.94 9.77
C VAL A 148 15.23 -18.47 10.69
N ALA A 149 15.60 -17.72 11.70
CA ALA A 149 16.69 -18.04 12.62
C ALA A 149 16.28 -18.96 13.78
N ASP A 150 15.00 -19.26 13.93
CA ASP A 150 14.47 -20.00 15.07
C ASP A 150 14.65 -21.52 14.88
N GLU A 151 15.81 -22.04 15.26
CA GLU A 151 16.13 -23.47 15.13
C GLU A 151 15.14 -24.40 15.83
N PRO A 152 14.72 -24.15 17.09
CA PRO A 152 13.74 -25.00 17.74
C PRO A 152 12.40 -25.07 17.00
N LEU A 153 11.96 -23.95 16.42
CA LEU A 153 10.73 -23.89 15.62
C LEU A 153 10.79 -24.87 14.45
N TRP A 154 11.86 -24.83 13.67
CA TRP A 154 12.00 -25.64 12.46
C TRP A 154 12.32 -27.10 12.74
N ARG A 155 13.01 -27.37 13.85
CA ARG A 155 13.42 -28.75 14.20
C ARG A 155 12.21 -29.64 14.43
N SER A 156 11.11 -29.10 14.98
CA SER A 156 9.88 -29.84 15.24
C SER A 156 8.79 -29.55 14.19
N ALA A 157 9.07 -28.74 13.18
CA ALA A 157 8.07 -28.32 12.21
C ALA A 157 7.66 -29.44 11.26
N THR A 158 6.37 -29.58 11.01
CA THR A 158 5.79 -30.43 9.98
C THR A 158 5.25 -29.58 8.81
N ALA A 159 5.22 -28.26 8.97
CA ALA A 159 4.80 -27.28 7.99
C ALA A 159 5.47 -25.95 8.32
N PRO A 160 5.54 -25.00 7.36
CA PRO A 160 6.01 -23.67 7.67
C PRO A 160 5.15 -22.99 8.76
N PRO A 161 5.71 -22.09 9.57
CA PRO A 161 4.93 -21.40 10.59
C PRO A 161 3.87 -20.50 9.96
N PRO A 162 2.76 -20.24 10.66
CA PRO A 162 1.75 -19.32 10.18
C PRO A 162 2.35 -17.92 10.06
N PHE A 163 1.87 -17.16 9.05
CA PHE A 163 2.30 -15.80 8.85
C PHE A 163 1.75 -14.87 9.94
N PRO A 164 2.50 -13.82 10.30
CA PRO A 164 1.99 -12.80 11.22
C PRO A 164 0.69 -12.19 10.72
N ARG A 165 -0.20 -11.86 11.63
CA ARG A 165 -1.47 -11.21 11.29
C ARG A 165 -1.35 -9.71 11.46
N SER A 166 -2.05 -8.98 10.58
CA SER A 166 -2.18 -7.54 10.70
C SER A 166 -2.81 -7.17 12.05
N PRO A 167 -2.32 -6.12 12.73
CA PRO A 167 -3.01 -5.60 13.91
C PRO A 167 -4.40 -5.11 13.52
N ARG A 168 -5.40 -5.42 14.34
CA ARG A 168 -6.76 -4.94 14.14
C ARG A 168 -6.96 -3.60 14.84
#